data_310d9c76fd1a5aafdf35e1b230a77ae4
#
_entry.id   310d9c76fd1a5aafdf35e1b230a77ae4
#
_cell.length_a   1.000
_cell.length_b   1.000
_cell.length_c   1.000
_cell.angle_alpha   90.00
_cell.angle_beta   90.00
_cell.angle_gamma   90.00
#
_symmetry.space_group_name_H-M   'P 1'
#
loop_
_entity.id
_entity.type
_entity.pdbx_description
1 polymer ?
#
loop_
_entity_poly.entity_id
_entity_poly.type
_entity_poly.pdbx_seq_one_letter_code
_entity_poly.pdbx_strand_id
1 'polypeptide(L)'
;MVAATNSEQATSAVPSDSVAMHFAIGAFWALVGAVVSRGLTLASSVLAGRLLGTKGFGEVGMIQGTQGLFGIVAGAGLGLAATKFVAESRSIDPARTGRYVTLATTIALISSTLLALVLLVLSGVIASSVLNAPHMTKELQVAAGLVLFGTINGVQTGALVGFGDFRTLAVLNSIRGLCLCVFLIAGIELGGVLGGVIGLVLTEGIAVVANHVALRRLLPETVAWQDRHAAWSELMMMCRFGVLSLLGSICTMSAMWFANVVLVAQPDGYASFGVFSAAERWRQLLLFLPASFSPVILTMLSSLHGTNDPSAYRRLFGLNLAVSLAVVVVPSIGIILCASSAMGLFGDEYRDGRMTLVILSASSVPVVLNNLLGQILVSKGAIMGRFVLDVLLAAVLAITSWLLIPIYRDQGMALGNLIAFAVTATALIATTIDFMKTHGNQQRRP
;
A
#
# COMPACT_ATOMS: atom_id res chain seq x y z
N MET A 1 -46.78 8.11 51.02
CA MET A 1 -47.38 7.36 49.90
C MET A 1 -47.13 8.20 48.65
N VAL A 2 -45.95 8.04 48.02
CA VAL A 2 -45.61 8.74 46.80
C VAL A 2 -44.97 7.66 45.91
N ALA A 3 -45.60 7.43 44.77
CA ALA A 3 -45.25 6.40 43.82
C ALA A 3 -43.95 6.77 43.08
N ALA A 4 -42.97 5.86 43.10
CA ALA A 4 -41.80 5.90 42.26
C ALA A 4 -42.17 5.43 40.85
N THR A 5 -42.17 6.32 39.89
CA THR A 5 -42.24 5.99 38.46
C THR A 5 -40.87 5.59 37.94
N ASN A 6 -40.70 4.30 37.78
CA ASN A 6 -39.58 3.73 37.01
C ASN A 6 -39.74 4.09 35.53
N SER A 7 -38.93 5.00 35.04
CA SER A 7 -38.69 5.16 33.62
C SER A 7 -37.53 4.24 33.22
N GLU A 8 -37.84 3.00 32.89
CA GLU A 8 -36.95 2.14 32.10
C GLU A 8 -36.74 2.79 30.71
N GLN A 9 -35.63 3.48 30.56
CA GLN A 9 -35.15 3.82 29.24
C GLN A 9 -34.75 2.52 28.55
N ALA A 10 -35.65 2.03 27.70
CA ALA A 10 -35.37 0.98 26.75
C ALA A 10 -34.22 1.45 25.80
N THR A 11 -33.01 1.08 26.15
CA THR A 11 -31.89 1.05 25.19
C THR A 11 -32.26 0.04 24.12
N SER A 12 -32.78 0.50 22.98
CA SER A 12 -33.00 -0.30 21.79
C SER A 12 -31.62 -0.78 21.29
N ALA A 13 -31.23 -1.95 21.75
CA ALA A 13 -30.11 -2.67 21.20
C ALA A 13 -30.41 -2.89 19.71
N VAL A 14 -29.66 -2.21 18.82
CA VAL A 14 -29.69 -2.47 17.37
C VAL A 14 -29.41 -3.96 17.21
N PRO A 15 -30.27 -4.74 16.52
CA PRO A 15 -30.05 -6.18 16.35
C PRO A 15 -28.68 -6.44 15.77
N SER A 16 -27.88 -7.27 16.42
CA SER A 16 -26.52 -7.65 16.01
C SER A 16 -26.44 -8.12 14.56
N ASP A 17 -27.53 -8.71 14.07
CA ASP A 17 -27.67 -9.22 12.71
C ASP A 17 -27.73 -8.11 11.64
N SER A 18 -28.32 -6.96 11.94
CA SER A 18 -28.38 -5.83 11.00
C SER A 18 -27.01 -5.17 10.81
N VAL A 19 -26.21 -5.05 11.87
CA VAL A 19 -24.85 -4.51 11.82
C VAL A 19 -23.93 -5.46 11.05
N ALA A 20 -24.02 -6.77 11.31
CA ALA A 20 -23.26 -7.80 10.60
C ALA A 20 -23.60 -7.83 9.10
N MET A 21 -24.89 -7.68 8.75
CA MET A 21 -25.35 -7.65 7.35
C MET A 21 -24.81 -6.39 6.61
N HIS A 22 -24.89 -5.21 7.20
CA HIS A 22 -24.34 -3.99 6.60
C HIS A 22 -22.82 -4.07 6.41
N PHE A 23 -22.12 -4.66 7.37
CA PHE A 23 -20.69 -4.88 7.28
C PHE A 23 -20.34 -5.89 6.16
N ALA A 24 -21.08 -6.99 6.04
CA ALA A 24 -20.88 -7.99 5.00
C ALA A 24 -21.12 -7.41 3.58
N ILE A 25 -22.19 -6.60 3.42
CA ILE A 25 -22.47 -5.92 2.16
C ILE A 25 -21.38 -4.91 1.81
N GLY A 26 -20.90 -4.13 2.78
CA GLY A 26 -19.78 -3.20 2.59
C GLY A 26 -18.49 -3.90 2.19
N ALA A 27 -18.15 -5.01 2.84
CA ALA A 27 -16.99 -5.84 2.52
C ALA A 27 -17.09 -6.46 1.11
N PHE A 28 -18.29 -6.93 0.72
CA PHE A 28 -18.54 -7.44 -0.62
C PHE A 28 -18.29 -6.37 -1.69
N TRP A 29 -18.85 -5.18 -1.54
CA TRP A 29 -18.63 -4.08 -2.49
C TRP A 29 -17.17 -3.64 -2.54
N ALA A 30 -16.48 -3.60 -1.39
CA ALA A 30 -15.05 -3.31 -1.33
C ALA A 30 -14.24 -4.35 -2.11
N LEU A 31 -14.56 -5.64 -1.97
CA LEU A 31 -13.89 -6.72 -2.69
C LEU A 31 -14.15 -6.63 -4.20
N VAL A 32 -15.39 -6.44 -4.63
CA VAL A 32 -15.76 -6.29 -6.05
C VAL A 32 -15.02 -5.10 -6.67
N GLY A 33 -15.09 -3.92 -6.05
CA GLY A 33 -14.41 -2.73 -6.54
C GLY A 33 -12.90 -2.90 -6.62
N ALA A 34 -12.33 -3.60 -5.66
CA ALA A 34 -10.91 -3.86 -5.62
C ALA A 34 -10.46 -4.87 -6.70
N VAL A 35 -11.23 -5.94 -6.95
CA VAL A 35 -10.97 -6.90 -8.04
C VAL A 35 -11.07 -6.21 -9.40
N VAL A 36 -12.11 -5.41 -9.64
CA VAL A 36 -12.27 -4.63 -10.87
C VAL A 36 -11.11 -3.66 -11.07
N SER A 37 -10.77 -2.88 -10.07
CA SER A 37 -9.66 -1.91 -10.14
C SER A 37 -8.31 -2.59 -10.39
N ARG A 38 -8.03 -3.72 -9.73
CA ARG A 38 -6.77 -4.48 -9.93
C ARG A 38 -6.72 -5.14 -11.29
N GLY A 39 -7.85 -5.69 -11.77
CA GLY A 39 -7.97 -6.23 -13.12
C GLY A 39 -7.69 -5.17 -14.20
N LEU A 40 -8.30 -3.99 -14.07
CA LEU A 40 -8.05 -2.86 -14.96
C LEU A 40 -6.59 -2.38 -14.91
N THR A 41 -5.99 -2.33 -13.73
CA THR A 41 -4.57 -1.95 -13.56
C THR A 41 -3.65 -2.97 -14.25
N LEU A 42 -3.91 -4.27 -14.10
CA LEU A 42 -3.13 -5.30 -14.78
C LEU A 42 -3.32 -5.22 -16.31
N ALA A 43 -4.56 -5.09 -16.79
CA ALA A 43 -4.86 -4.94 -18.21
C ALA A 43 -4.15 -3.72 -18.82
N SER A 44 -4.22 -2.57 -18.13
CA SER A 44 -3.49 -1.35 -18.53
C SER A 44 -1.97 -1.57 -18.58
N SER A 45 -1.41 -2.31 -17.60
CA SER A 45 0.02 -2.62 -17.57
C SER A 45 0.43 -3.58 -18.69
N VAL A 46 -0.40 -4.59 -19.01
CA VAL A 46 -0.18 -5.51 -20.13
C VAL A 46 -0.17 -4.76 -21.45
N LEU A 47 -1.16 -3.90 -21.68
CA LEU A 47 -1.23 -3.09 -22.89
C LEU A 47 -0.04 -2.12 -22.99
N ALA A 48 0.30 -1.44 -21.90
CA ALA A 48 1.46 -0.55 -21.84
C ALA A 48 2.77 -1.29 -22.14
N GLY A 49 2.95 -2.52 -21.60
CA GLY A 49 4.10 -3.35 -21.88
C GLY A 49 4.20 -3.74 -23.36
N ARG A 50 3.07 -4.07 -24.00
CA ARG A 50 3.04 -4.39 -25.44
C ARG A 50 3.38 -3.19 -26.32
N LEU A 51 2.91 -2.01 -25.96
CA LEU A 51 3.11 -0.78 -26.76
C LEU A 51 4.52 -0.21 -26.60
N LEU A 52 5.07 -0.26 -25.39
CA LEU A 52 6.38 0.34 -25.09
C LEU A 52 7.55 -0.63 -25.22
N GLY A 53 7.30 -1.95 -25.30
CA GLY A 53 8.34 -2.97 -25.19
C GLY A 53 8.98 -3.02 -23.79
N THR A 54 9.95 -3.89 -23.61
CA THR A 54 10.60 -4.10 -22.30
C THR A 54 11.30 -2.85 -21.80
N LYS A 55 12.03 -2.13 -22.67
CA LYS A 55 12.78 -0.94 -22.28
C LYS A 55 11.89 0.22 -21.85
N GLY A 56 10.91 0.61 -22.68
CA GLY A 56 10.01 1.73 -22.37
C GLY A 56 9.11 1.43 -21.16
N PHE A 57 8.68 0.18 -20.99
CA PHE A 57 7.93 -0.23 -19.79
C PHE A 57 8.81 -0.18 -18.53
N GLY A 58 10.10 -0.50 -18.66
CA GLY A 58 11.09 -0.33 -17.59
C GLY A 58 11.31 1.13 -17.22
N GLU A 59 11.37 2.04 -18.21
CA GLU A 59 11.45 3.49 -17.97
C GLU A 59 10.25 4.00 -17.19
N VAL A 60 9.02 3.63 -17.59
CA VAL A 60 7.79 3.97 -16.84
C VAL A 60 7.83 3.38 -15.42
N GLY A 61 8.28 2.13 -15.28
CA GLY A 61 8.45 1.49 -13.98
C GLY A 61 9.43 2.23 -13.07
N MET A 62 10.56 2.71 -13.61
CA MET A 62 11.55 3.47 -12.85
C MET A 62 11.02 4.84 -12.40
N ILE A 63 10.27 5.51 -13.28
CA ILE A 63 9.58 6.76 -12.94
C ILE A 63 8.57 6.53 -11.79
N GLN A 64 7.78 5.46 -11.87
CA GLN A 64 6.84 5.10 -10.79
C GLN A 64 7.58 4.73 -9.50
N GLY A 65 8.71 4.02 -9.57
CA GLY A 65 9.56 3.71 -8.42
C GLY A 65 10.10 4.98 -7.74
N THR A 66 10.60 5.93 -8.54
CA THR A 66 11.09 7.23 -8.04
C THR A 66 9.94 8.04 -7.42
N GLN A 67 8.79 8.11 -8.10
CA GLN A 67 7.60 8.75 -7.54
C GLN A 67 7.16 8.09 -6.22
N GLY A 68 7.23 6.77 -6.12
CA GLY A 68 6.90 6.02 -4.91
C GLY A 68 7.77 6.41 -3.71
N LEU A 69 9.09 6.57 -3.92
CA LEU A 69 10.02 7.02 -2.88
C LEU A 69 9.69 8.43 -2.40
N PHE A 70 9.53 9.39 -3.32
CA PHE A 70 9.16 10.76 -2.97
C PHE A 70 7.76 10.82 -2.34
N GLY A 71 6.81 10.05 -2.86
CA GLY A 71 5.42 10.01 -2.39
C GLY A 71 5.27 9.48 -0.96
N ILE A 72 6.05 8.47 -0.56
CA ILE A 72 6.00 7.94 0.82
C ILE A 72 6.53 8.97 1.83
N VAL A 73 7.59 9.71 1.44
CA VAL A 73 8.13 10.79 2.27
C VAL A 73 7.13 11.96 2.34
N ALA A 74 6.54 12.35 1.20
CA ALA A 74 5.53 13.42 1.14
C ALA A 74 4.27 13.07 1.93
N GLY A 75 3.83 11.81 1.85
CA GLY A 75 2.65 11.33 2.56
C GLY A 75 2.81 11.27 4.08
N ALA A 76 4.03 11.13 4.58
CA ALA A 76 4.39 11.11 6.01
C ALA A 76 3.38 10.34 6.91
N GLY A 77 2.77 9.23 6.40
CA GLY A 77 1.74 8.45 7.09
C GLY A 77 0.39 9.13 7.27
N LEU A 78 0.19 10.28 6.65
CA LEU A 78 -1.04 11.06 6.77
C LEU A 78 -2.27 10.27 6.33
N GLY A 79 -2.15 9.38 5.35
CA GLY A 79 -3.25 8.50 4.94
C GLY A 79 -3.70 7.56 6.06
N LEU A 80 -2.75 6.93 6.76
CA LEU A 80 -3.05 6.08 7.93
C LEU A 80 -3.57 6.90 9.11
N ALA A 81 -3.00 8.08 9.35
CA ALA A 81 -3.47 9.00 10.37
C ALA A 81 -4.91 9.44 10.08
N ALA A 82 -5.22 9.84 8.84
CA ALA A 82 -6.57 10.20 8.42
C ALA A 82 -7.55 9.04 8.64
N THR A 83 -7.19 7.82 8.24
CA THR A 83 -8.02 6.63 8.48
C THR A 83 -8.36 6.46 9.97
N LYS A 84 -7.35 6.53 10.84
CA LYS A 84 -7.51 6.34 12.28
C LYS A 84 -8.38 7.43 12.91
N PHE A 85 -7.97 8.69 12.75
CA PHE A 85 -8.61 9.81 13.44
C PHE A 85 -10.03 10.11 12.92
N VAL A 86 -10.28 9.90 11.62
CA VAL A 86 -11.64 9.97 11.06
C VAL A 86 -12.50 8.84 11.63
N ALA A 87 -12.01 7.60 11.68
CA ALA A 87 -12.78 6.48 12.24
C ALA A 87 -13.13 6.67 13.72
N GLU A 88 -12.21 7.25 14.52
CA GLU A 88 -12.42 7.52 15.95
C GLU A 88 -13.40 8.67 16.21
N SER A 89 -13.45 9.69 15.33
CA SER A 89 -14.21 10.91 15.57
C SER A 89 -15.55 10.99 14.85
N ARG A 90 -15.75 10.25 13.73
CA ARG A 90 -16.90 10.41 12.81
C ARG A 90 -18.28 10.30 13.48
N SER A 91 -18.42 9.46 14.51
CA SER A 91 -19.69 9.24 15.24
C SER A 91 -19.84 10.12 16.49
N ILE A 92 -18.75 10.72 16.98
CA ILE A 92 -18.72 11.46 18.25
C ILE A 92 -18.73 12.97 17.98
N ASP A 93 -17.86 13.44 17.07
CA ASP A 93 -17.68 14.87 16.77
C ASP A 93 -17.45 15.08 15.25
N PRO A 94 -18.51 15.29 14.47
CA PRO A 94 -18.40 15.52 13.03
C PRO A 94 -17.57 16.76 12.66
N ALA A 95 -17.58 17.82 13.49
CA ALA A 95 -16.80 19.03 13.24
C ALA A 95 -15.29 18.74 13.39
N ARG A 96 -14.91 17.98 14.40
CA ARG A 96 -13.54 17.50 14.60
C ARG A 96 -13.08 16.58 13.46
N THR A 97 -13.97 15.70 12.99
CA THR A 97 -13.72 14.87 11.82
C THR A 97 -13.39 15.71 10.59
N GLY A 98 -14.17 16.75 10.34
CA GLY A 98 -13.93 17.71 9.25
C GLY A 98 -12.57 18.40 9.39
N ARG A 99 -12.17 18.80 10.60
CA ARG A 99 -10.83 19.35 10.85
C ARG A 99 -9.71 18.37 10.53
N TYR A 100 -9.83 17.10 10.96
CA TYR A 100 -8.82 16.08 10.64
C TYR A 100 -8.64 15.87 9.13
N VAL A 101 -9.74 15.75 8.37
CA VAL A 101 -9.68 15.60 6.91
C VAL A 101 -9.03 16.82 6.26
N THR A 102 -9.41 18.03 6.68
CA THR A 102 -8.87 19.27 6.12
C THR A 102 -7.39 19.45 6.46
N LEU A 103 -6.99 19.20 7.72
CA LEU A 103 -5.60 19.28 8.16
C LEU A 103 -4.74 18.27 7.40
N ALA A 104 -5.16 16.99 7.34
CA ALA A 104 -4.44 15.95 6.63
C ALA A 104 -4.24 16.30 5.15
N THR A 105 -5.30 16.77 4.48
CA THR A 105 -5.23 17.16 3.06
C THR A 105 -4.36 18.41 2.85
N THR A 106 -4.42 19.39 3.74
CA THR A 106 -3.59 20.61 3.65
C THR A 106 -2.11 20.29 3.87
N ILE A 107 -1.78 19.46 4.86
CA ILE A 107 -0.39 19.03 5.09
C ILE A 107 0.11 18.23 3.88
N ALA A 108 -0.70 17.30 3.37
CA ALA A 108 -0.37 16.52 2.18
C ALA A 108 -0.12 17.41 0.96
N LEU A 109 -0.94 18.45 0.77
CA LEU A 109 -0.74 19.44 -0.30
C LEU A 109 0.58 20.19 -0.15
N ILE A 110 0.90 20.68 1.06
CA ILE A 110 2.14 21.43 1.32
C ILE A 110 3.35 20.51 1.14
N SER A 111 3.37 19.34 1.80
CA SER A 111 4.50 18.41 1.74
C SER A 111 4.73 17.84 0.35
N SER A 112 3.64 17.47 -0.36
CA SER A 112 3.76 16.95 -1.72
C SER A 112 4.17 18.02 -2.73
N THR A 113 3.69 19.27 -2.58
CA THR A 113 4.15 20.39 -3.40
C THR A 113 5.65 20.63 -3.20
N LEU A 114 6.11 20.65 -1.95
CA LEU A 114 7.53 20.82 -1.64
C LEU A 114 8.37 19.72 -2.28
N LEU A 115 7.98 18.45 -2.11
CA LEU A 115 8.73 17.31 -2.66
C LEU A 115 8.59 17.20 -4.19
N ALA A 116 7.48 17.61 -4.76
CA ALA A 116 7.32 17.72 -6.21
C ALA A 116 8.27 18.78 -6.80
N LEU A 117 8.41 19.95 -6.14
CA LEU A 117 9.38 20.96 -6.51
C LEU A 117 10.83 20.45 -6.37
N VAL A 118 11.15 19.73 -5.30
CA VAL A 118 12.46 19.11 -5.13
C VAL A 118 12.74 18.12 -6.27
N LEU A 119 11.79 17.25 -6.62
CA LEU A 119 11.94 16.32 -7.73
C LEU A 119 12.09 17.05 -9.06
N LEU A 120 11.33 18.12 -9.29
CA LEU A 120 11.40 18.94 -10.50
C LEU A 120 12.79 19.56 -10.67
N VAL A 121 13.36 20.13 -9.60
CA VAL A 121 14.69 20.76 -9.61
C VAL A 121 15.79 19.70 -9.77
N LEU A 122 15.67 18.56 -9.07
CA LEU A 122 16.66 17.49 -9.10
C LEU A 122 16.49 16.54 -10.29
N SER A 123 15.44 16.66 -11.10
CA SER A 123 15.13 15.73 -12.20
C SER A 123 16.30 15.51 -13.15
N GLY A 124 17.00 16.58 -13.54
CA GLY A 124 18.17 16.49 -14.40
C GLY A 124 19.34 15.74 -13.77
N VAL A 125 19.62 15.98 -12.48
CA VAL A 125 20.67 15.29 -11.74
C VAL A 125 20.31 13.82 -11.53
N ILE A 126 19.07 13.53 -11.16
CA ILE A 126 18.58 12.15 -10.98
C ILE A 126 18.67 11.40 -12.32
N ALA A 127 18.17 12.00 -13.42
CA ALA A 127 18.18 11.36 -14.72
C ALA A 127 19.62 11.06 -15.21
N SER A 128 20.52 12.04 -15.12
CA SER A 128 21.87 11.91 -15.69
C SER A 128 22.83 11.12 -14.79
N SER A 129 22.86 11.43 -13.49
CA SER A 129 23.89 10.92 -12.58
C SER A 129 23.47 9.66 -11.82
N VAL A 130 22.17 9.46 -11.58
CA VAL A 130 21.68 8.31 -10.82
C VAL A 130 21.12 7.23 -11.74
N LEU A 131 20.31 7.64 -12.72
CA LEU A 131 19.62 6.72 -13.61
C LEU A 131 20.36 6.43 -14.91
N ASN A 132 21.47 7.15 -15.20
CA ASN A 132 22.21 7.06 -16.45
C ASN A 132 21.31 7.22 -17.70
N ALA A 133 20.24 8.00 -17.58
CA ALA A 133 19.23 8.20 -18.63
C ALA A 133 18.85 9.69 -18.76
N PRO A 134 19.75 10.55 -19.31
CA PRO A 134 19.49 11.98 -19.43
C PRO A 134 18.21 12.31 -20.22
N HIS A 135 17.80 11.44 -21.15
CA HIS A 135 16.58 11.58 -21.93
C HIS A 135 15.31 11.55 -21.07
N MET A 136 15.33 10.92 -19.89
CA MET A 136 14.19 10.82 -18.98
C MET A 136 13.96 12.06 -18.10
N THR A 137 14.72 13.14 -18.31
CA THR A 137 14.60 14.36 -17.50
C THR A 137 13.20 14.95 -17.60
N LYS A 138 12.62 15.02 -18.80
CA LYS A 138 11.25 15.55 -19.01
C LYS A 138 10.18 14.68 -18.36
N GLU A 139 10.33 13.37 -18.47
CA GLU A 139 9.45 12.38 -17.87
C GLU A 139 9.46 12.50 -16.33
N LEU A 140 10.63 12.68 -15.72
CA LEU A 140 10.76 12.92 -14.29
C LEU A 140 10.18 14.28 -13.85
N GLN A 141 10.32 15.32 -14.68
CA GLN A 141 9.66 16.62 -14.42
C GLN A 141 8.15 16.47 -14.38
N VAL A 142 7.56 15.78 -15.35
CA VAL A 142 6.12 15.50 -15.37
C VAL A 142 5.72 14.60 -14.20
N ALA A 143 6.56 13.65 -13.81
CA ALA A 143 6.32 12.76 -12.67
C ALA A 143 6.25 13.49 -11.32
N ALA A 144 6.73 14.74 -11.21
CA ALA A 144 6.49 15.58 -10.05
C ALA A 144 4.97 15.77 -9.78
N GLY A 145 4.15 15.79 -10.84
CA GLY A 145 2.70 15.75 -10.73
C GLY A 145 2.15 14.47 -10.10
N LEU A 146 2.81 13.32 -10.31
CA LEU A 146 2.43 12.07 -9.64
C LEU A 146 2.73 12.12 -8.13
N VAL A 147 3.82 12.76 -7.71
CA VAL A 147 4.12 12.97 -6.28
C VAL A 147 3.03 13.85 -5.66
N LEU A 148 2.66 14.94 -6.32
CA LEU A 148 1.63 15.86 -5.85
C LEU A 148 0.26 15.17 -5.72
N PHE A 149 -0.28 14.72 -6.84
CA PHE A 149 -1.64 14.16 -6.87
C PHE A 149 -1.73 12.80 -6.18
N GLY A 150 -0.72 11.94 -6.31
CA GLY A 150 -0.70 10.63 -5.68
C GLY A 150 -0.69 10.70 -4.16
N THR A 151 0.04 11.66 -3.58
CA THR A 151 0.05 11.89 -2.12
C THR A 151 -1.31 12.38 -1.62
N ILE A 152 -1.90 13.37 -2.29
CA ILE A 152 -3.24 13.89 -1.93
C ILE A 152 -4.29 12.78 -2.06
N ASN A 153 -4.27 12.02 -3.16
CA ASN A 153 -5.15 10.88 -3.38
C ASN A 153 -5.04 9.85 -2.26
N GLY A 154 -3.81 9.51 -1.82
CA GLY A 154 -3.57 8.58 -0.72
C GLY A 154 -4.20 9.04 0.60
N VAL A 155 -4.10 10.32 0.94
CA VAL A 155 -4.69 10.90 2.15
C VAL A 155 -6.22 10.93 2.07
N GLN A 156 -6.78 11.36 0.94
CA GLN A 156 -8.23 11.38 0.72
C GLN A 156 -8.83 9.96 0.76
N THR A 157 -8.15 8.98 0.15
CA THR A 157 -8.53 7.57 0.23
C THR A 157 -8.50 7.07 1.67
N GLY A 158 -7.47 7.43 2.45
CA GLY A 158 -7.40 7.12 3.88
C GLY A 158 -8.57 7.69 4.67
N ALA A 159 -8.96 8.93 4.39
CA ALA A 159 -10.14 9.55 5.02
C ALA A 159 -11.45 8.81 4.66
N LEU A 160 -11.65 8.45 3.38
CA LEU A 160 -12.82 7.66 2.93
C LEU A 160 -12.89 6.30 3.62
N VAL A 161 -11.76 5.62 3.77
CA VAL A 161 -11.67 4.37 4.56
C VAL A 161 -12.07 4.63 6.02
N GLY A 162 -11.62 5.74 6.61
CA GLY A 162 -12.00 6.15 7.97
C GLY A 162 -13.50 6.38 8.14
N PHE A 163 -14.18 6.93 7.13
CA PHE A 163 -15.65 7.05 7.12
C PHE A 163 -16.36 5.69 7.01
N GLY A 164 -15.68 4.66 6.48
CA GLY A 164 -16.27 3.34 6.27
C GLY A 164 -17.20 3.28 5.05
N ASP A 165 -17.15 4.25 4.16
CA ASP A 165 -17.94 4.28 2.92
C ASP A 165 -17.24 3.45 1.83
N PHE A 166 -17.21 2.13 2.04
CA PHE A 166 -16.54 1.20 1.14
C PHE A 166 -17.20 1.11 -0.24
N ARG A 167 -18.49 1.43 -0.35
CA ARG A 167 -19.18 1.46 -1.65
C ARG A 167 -18.68 2.60 -2.51
N THR A 168 -18.63 3.80 -1.98
CA THR A 168 -18.07 4.97 -2.69
C THR A 168 -16.61 4.73 -3.04
N LEU A 169 -15.82 4.18 -2.11
CA LEU A 169 -14.42 3.84 -2.34
C LEU A 169 -14.26 2.83 -3.50
N ALA A 170 -15.11 1.81 -3.59
CA ALA A 170 -15.11 0.84 -4.66
C ALA A 170 -15.39 1.48 -6.04
N VAL A 171 -16.38 2.37 -6.10
CA VAL A 171 -16.73 3.11 -7.32
C VAL A 171 -15.57 4.01 -7.75
N LEU A 172 -15.00 4.79 -6.81
CA LEU A 172 -13.88 5.70 -7.09
C LEU A 172 -12.63 4.95 -7.58
N ASN A 173 -12.29 3.82 -6.95
CA ASN A 173 -11.19 2.97 -7.39
C ASN A 173 -11.44 2.37 -8.78
N SER A 174 -12.68 2.00 -9.11
CA SER A 174 -13.05 1.49 -10.43
C SER A 174 -12.95 2.59 -11.49
N ILE A 175 -13.42 3.81 -11.21
CA ILE A 175 -13.27 4.98 -12.08
C ILE A 175 -11.78 5.27 -12.31
N ARG A 176 -10.97 5.29 -11.25
CA ARG A 176 -9.51 5.48 -11.36
C ARG A 176 -8.86 4.41 -12.22
N GLY A 177 -9.26 3.13 -12.07
CA GLY A 177 -8.77 2.03 -12.91
C GLY A 177 -9.13 2.21 -14.38
N LEU A 178 -10.36 2.65 -14.68
CA LEU A 178 -10.81 2.94 -16.05
C LEU A 178 -10.05 4.14 -16.65
N CYS A 179 -9.91 5.24 -15.89
CA CYS A 179 -9.13 6.40 -16.29
C CYS A 179 -7.67 6.02 -16.58
N LEU A 180 -7.08 5.17 -15.72
CA LEU A 180 -5.73 4.66 -15.93
C LEU A 180 -5.63 3.93 -17.27
N CYS A 181 -6.58 3.06 -17.59
CA CYS A 181 -6.57 2.33 -18.85
C CYS A 181 -6.64 3.30 -20.04
N VAL A 182 -7.56 4.24 -20.03
CA VAL A 182 -7.77 5.18 -21.12
C VAL A 182 -6.58 6.15 -21.27
N PHE A 183 -6.21 6.85 -20.22
CA PHE A 183 -5.20 7.91 -20.32
C PHE A 183 -3.77 7.38 -20.47
N LEU A 184 -3.46 6.23 -19.84
CA LEU A 184 -2.14 5.62 -20.01
C LEU A 184 -1.95 5.16 -21.45
N ILE A 185 -2.92 4.44 -22.01
CA ILE A 185 -2.83 3.89 -23.36
C ILE A 185 -2.85 5.01 -24.41
N ALA A 186 -3.82 5.94 -24.33
CA ALA A 186 -3.86 7.09 -25.23
C ALA A 186 -2.59 7.94 -25.13
N GLY A 187 -2.06 8.15 -23.92
CA GLY A 187 -0.81 8.87 -23.73
C GLY A 187 0.36 8.17 -24.40
N ILE A 188 0.48 6.84 -24.24
CA ILE A 188 1.56 6.05 -24.88
C ILE A 188 1.48 6.14 -26.39
N GLU A 189 0.31 6.00 -26.97
CA GLU A 189 0.10 6.11 -28.43
C GLU A 189 0.46 7.50 -28.97
N LEU A 190 0.20 8.56 -28.23
CA LEU A 190 0.46 9.94 -28.66
C LEU A 190 1.89 10.42 -28.41
N GLY A 191 2.58 9.90 -27.39
CA GLY A 191 3.88 10.44 -26.98
C GLY A 191 4.81 9.44 -26.29
N GLY A 192 4.64 8.13 -26.52
CA GLY A 192 5.50 7.11 -25.95
C GLY A 192 5.55 7.15 -24.42
N VAL A 193 6.75 7.04 -23.84
CA VAL A 193 6.95 7.06 -22.38
C VAL A 193 6.45 8.36 -21.75
N LEU A 194 6.80 9.52 -22.33
CA LEU A 194 6.38 10.82 -21.82
C LEU A 194 4.85 10.96 -21.80
N GLY A 195 4.20 10.57 -22.90
CA GLY A 195 2.74 10.58 -22.97
C GLY A 195 2.08 9.64 -21.96
N GLY A 196 2.67 8.46 -21.74
CA GLY A 196 2.24 7.53 -20.70
C GLY A 196 2.33 8.13 -19.29
N VAL A 197 3.43 8.84 -18.98
CA VAL A 197 3.58 9.53 -17.67
C VAL A 197 2.55 10.65 -17.52
N ILE A 198 2.27 11.43 -18.57
CA ILE A 198 1.19 12.42 -18.58
C ILE A 198 -0.16 11.75 -18.28
N GLY A 199 -0.44 10.60 -18.92
CA GLY A 199 -1.66 9.82 -18.68
C GLY A 199 -1.80 9.36 -17.23
N LEU A 200 -0.69 8.95 -16.59
CA LEU A 200 -0.66 8.64 -15.16
C LEU A 200 -0.98 9.86 -14.30
N VAL A 201 -0.40 11.03 -14.59
CA VAL A 201 -0.65 12.28 -13.86
C VAL A 201 -2.12 12.70 -13.96
N LEU A 202 -2.69 12.64 -15.17
CA LEU A 202 -4.11 12.94 -15.40
C LEU A 202 -5.02 12.00 -14.62
N THR A 203 -4.70 10.70 -14.58
CA THR A 203 -5.43 9.70 -13.79
C THR A 203 -5.45 10.05 -12.30
N GLU A 204 -4.29 10.38 -11.72
CA GLU A 204 -4.21 10.75 -10.31
C GLU A 204 -4.92 12.10 -10.03
N GLY A 205 -4.82 13.07 -10.94
CA GLY A 205 -5.53 14.35 -10.83
C GLY A 205 -7.05 14.17 -10.81
N ILE A 206 -7.60 13.34 -11.70
CA ILE A 206 -9.04 13.02 -11.73
C ILE A 206 -9.44 12.28 -10.44
N ALA A 207 -8.62 11.34 -9.96
CA ALA A 207 -8.90 10.64 -8.72
C ALA A 207 -8.95 11.60 -7.52
N VAL A 208 -8.05 12.58 -7.43
CA VAL A 208 -8.07 13.64 -6.40
C VAL A 208 -9.37 14.45 -6.45
N VAL A 209 -9.80 14.85 -7.63
CA VAL A 209 -11.06 15.61 -7.79
C VAL A 209 -12.26 14.75 -7.38
N ALA A 210 -12.32 13.52 -7.85
CA ALA A 210 -13.42 12.59 -7.54
C ALA A 210 -13.50 12.27 -6.02
N ASN A 211 -12.36 11.99 -5.39
CA ASN A 211 -12.29 11.79 -3.93
C ASN A 211 -12.68 13.05 -3.16
N HIS A 212 -12.26 14.23 -3.63
CA HIS A 212 -12.61 15.49 -2.99
C HIS A 212 -14.13 15.73 -3.02
N VAL A 213 -14.78 15.49 -4.17
CA VAL A 213 -16.23 15.59 -4.29
C VAL A 213 -16.95 14.60 -3.37
N ALA A 214 -16.46 13.37 -3.29
CA ALA A 214 -17.02 12.36 -2.39
C ALA A 214 -16.88 12.76 -0.91
N LEU A 215 -15.71 13.22 -0.50
CA LEU A 215 -15.46 13.68 0.87
C LEU A 215 -16.32 14.89 1.24
N ARG A 216 -16.52 15.84 0.34
CA ARG A 216 -17.41 16.99 0.58
C ARG A 216 -18.85 16.60 0.90
N ARG A 217 -19.34 15.48 0.35
CA ARG A 217 -20.68 14.98 0.65
C ARG A 217 -20.80 14.34 2.05
N LEU A 218 -19.67 13.90 2.62
CA LEU A 218 -19.60 13.25 3.92
C LEU A 218 -19.27 14.24 5.05
N LEU A 219 -18.75 15.42 4.70
CA LEU A 219 -18.35 16.43 5.67
C LEU A 219 -19.50 17.42 5.95
N PRO A 220 -19.63 17.93 7.19
CA PRO A 220 -20.55 19.00 7.50
C PRO A 220 -20.19 20.28 6.72
N GLU A 221 -21.21 21.07 6.37
CA GLU A 221 -21.03 22.29 5.54
C GLU A 221 -20.09 23.33 6.19
N THR A 222 -19.99 23.32 7.52
CA THR A 222 -19.15 24.28 8.26
C THR A 222 -18.11 23.54 9.08
N VAL A 223 -16.84 23.61 8.67
CA VAL A 223 -15.69 23.25 9.53
C VAL A 223 -15.35 24.47 10.37
N ALA A 224 -15.72 24.48 11.63
CA ALA A 224 -15.42 25.58 12.53
C ALA A 224 -13.90 25.59 12.89
N TRP A 225 -13.18 26.57 12.36
CA TRP A 225 -11.77 26.84 12.69
C TRP A 225 -11.59 27.71 13.94
N GLN A 226 -12.58 27.77 14.80
CA GLN A 226 -12.65 28.75 15.90
C GLN A 226 -11.57 28.55 16.98
N ASP A 227 -10.97 27.36 17.09
CA ASP A 227 -9.93 27.10 18.08
C ASP A 227 -8.59 26.71 17.43
N ARG A 228 -7.70 27.72 17.27
CA ARG A 228 -6.35 27.52 16.71
C ARG A 228 -5.46 26.62 17.57
N HIS A 229 -5.65 26.60 18.90
CA HIS A 229 -4.88 25.75 19.79
C HIS A 229 -5.29 24.29 19.67
N ALA A 230 -6.58 24.01 19.55
CA ALA A 230 -7.09 22.66 19.29
C ALA A 230 -6.57 22.13 17.94
N ALA A 231 -6.61 22.96 16.89
CA ALA A 231 -6.09 22.59 15.57
C ALA A 231 -4.59 22.29 15.59
N TRP A 232 -3.79 23.03 16.35
CA TRP A 232 -2.34 22.77 16.47
C TRP A 232 -2.03 21.47 17.22
N SER A 233 -2.74 21.18 18.31
CA SER A 233 -2.58 19.91 19.04
C SER A 233 -2.98 18.70 18.21
N GLU A 234 -4.08 18.81 17.45
CA GLU A 234 -4.56 17.78 16.51
C GLU A 234 -3.53 17.53 15.39
N LEU A 235 -2.96 18.60 14.82
CA LEU A 235 -1.89 18.56 13.84
C LEU A 235 -0.67 17.80 14.36
N MET A 236 -0.16 18.17 15.53
CA MET A 236 1.02 17.56 16.14
C MET A 236 0.80 16.07 16.41
N MET A 237 -0.38 15.70 16.88
CA MET A 237 -0.78 14.31 17.13
C MET A 237 -0.80 13.49 15.83
N MET A 238 -1.38 14.03 14.76
CA MET A 238 -1.42 13.39 13.44
C MET A 238 -0.02 13.19 12.84
N CYS A 239 0.81 14.23 12.88
CA CYS A 239 2.19 14.18 12.38
C CYS A 239 3.02 13.15 13.17
N ARG A 240 2.95 13.17 14.50
CA ARG A 240 3.68 12.23 15.35
C ARG A 240 3.28 10.77 15.07
N PHE A 241 1.98 10.50 14.96
CA PHE A 241 1.49 9.18 14.61
C PHE A 241 1.93 8.74 13.21
N GLY A 242 1.81 9.64 12.22
CA GLY A 242 2.18 9.39 10.84
C GLY A 242 3.67 9.07 10.69
N VAL A 243 4.54 9.92 11.21
CA VAL A 243 6.01 9.74 11.10
C VAL A 243 6.46 8.43 11.76
N LEU A 244 5.99 8.14 12.98
CA LEU A 244 6.36 6.88 13.66
C LEU A 244 5.95 5.63 12.88
N SER A 245 4.77 5.70 12.23
CA SER A 245 4.23 4.57 11.45
C SER A 245 4.99 4.32 10.14
N LEU A 246 5.75 5.32 9.67
CA LEU A 246 6.40 5.27 8.36
C LEU A 246 7.90 4.98 8.38
N LEU A 247 8.58 5.15 9.51
CA LEU A 247 10.04 5.00 9.55
C LEU A 247 10.51 3.69 8.91
N GLY A 248 9.84 2.57 9.22
CA GLY A 248 10.14 1.27 8.61
C GLY A 248 9.85 1.22 7.11
N SER A 249 8.74 1.83 6.69
CA SER A 249 8.35 1.87 5.28
C SER A 249 9.30 2.72 4.43
N ILE A 250 9.83 3.82 4.98
CA ILE A 250 10.84 4.65 4.31
C ILE A 250 12.11 3.84 4.08
N CYS A 251 12.61 3.11 5.09
CA CYS A 251 13.79 2.27 4.96
C CYS A 251 13.60 1.21 3.86
N THR A 252 12.47 0.50 3.88
CA THR A 252 12.17 -0.56 2.91
C THR A 252 12.01 0.02 1.49
N MET A 253 11.30 1.15 1.32
CA MET A 253 11.10 1.77 0.02
C MET A 253 12.41 2.33 -0.55
N SER A 254 13.28 2.90 0.31
CA SER A 254 14.61 3.35 -0.10
C SER A 254 15.48 2.18 -0.57
N ALA A 255 15.43 1.02 0.11
CA ALA A 255 16.15 -0.17 -0.32
C ALA A 255 15.61 -0.74 -1.64
N MET A 256 14.29 -0.74 -1.84
CA MET A 256 13.69 -1.14 -3.12
C MET A 256 14.09 -0.19 -4.25
N TRP A 257 14.05 1.13 -4.01
CA TRP A 257 14.49 2.11 -5.00
C TRP A 257 15.98 1.96 -5.32
N PHE A 258 16.82 1.72 -4.31
CA PHE A 258 18.24 1.40 -4.51
C PHE A 258 18.41 0.17 -5.39
N ALA A 259 17.67 -0.93 -5.15
CA ALA A 259 17.70 -2.12 -5.99
C ALA A 259 17.30 -1.81 -7.45
N ASN A 260 16.27 -0.97 -7.64
CA ASN A 260 15.88 -0.51 -8.98
C ASN A 260 17.03 0.23 -9.67
N VAL A 261 17.71 1.17 -8.97
CA VAL A 261 18.87 1.91 -9.49
C VAL A 261 20.02 0.97 -9.87
N VAL A 262 20.33 -0.01 -9.01
CA VAL A 262 21.38 -1.00 -9.29
C VAL A 262 21.05 -1.81 -10.55
N LEU A 263 19.77 -2.16 -10.76
CA LEU A 263 19.36 -2.93 -11.93
C LEU A 263 19.41 -2.10 -13.22
N VAL A 264 18.90 -0.87 -13.21
CA VAL A 264 18.92 -0.02 -14.41
C VAL A 264 20.33 0.44 -14.80
N ALA A 265 21.28 0.42 -13.86
CA ALA A 265 22.69 0.70 -14.11
C ALA A 265 23.44 -0.44 -14.84
N GLN A 266 22.84 -1.66 -14.95
CA GLN A 266 23.44 -2.77 -15.69
C GLN A 266 23.27 -2.59 -17.21
N PRO A 267 24.07 -3.27 -18.05
CA PRO A 267 23.83 -3.34 -19.49
C PRO A 267 22.41 -3.85 -19.77
N ASP A 268 21.66 -3.19 -20.64
CA ASP A 268 20.23 -3.44 -20.91
C ASP A 268 19.34 -3.40 -19.65
N GLY A 269 19.77 -2.65 -18.62
CA GLY A 269 19.13 -2.62 -17.31
C GLY A 269 17.67 -2.17 -17.35
N TYR A 270 17.30 -1.23 -18.22
CA TYR A 270 15.92 -0.82 -18.39
C TYR A 270 15.03 -1.92 -18.97
N ALA A 271 15.54 -2.72 -19.93
CA ALA A 271 14.80 -3.87 -20.44
C ALA A 271 14.61 -4.95 -19.36
N SER A 272 15.68 -5.27 -18.62
CA SER A 272 15.63 -6.18 -17.47
C SER A 272 14.66 -5.68 -16.38
N PHE A 273 14.64 -4.37 -16.13
CA PHE A 273 13.70 -3.78 -15.17
C PHE A 273 12.25 -3.79 -15.69
N GLY A 274 12.03 -3.69 -17.00
CA GLY A 274 10.72 -3.89 -17.62
C GLY A 274 10.19 -5.30 -17.42
N VAL A 275 11.04 -6.31 -17.62
CA VAL A 275 10.71 -7.72 -17.35
C VAL A 275 10.38 -7.93 -15.87
N PHE A 276 11.20 -7.42 -14.95
CA PHE A 276 10.94 -7.45 -13.52
C PHE A 276 9.62 -6.76 -13.17
N SER A 277 9.36 -5.58 -13.74
CA SER A 277 8.14 -4.81 -13.49
C SER A 277 6.88 -5.55 -13.96
N ALA A 278 6.94 -6.25 -15.09
CA ALA A 278 5.84 -7.09 -15.58
C ALA A 278 5.54 -8.25 -14.62
N ALA A 279 6.58 -8.96 -14.17
CA ALA A 279 6.45 -10.02 -13.18
C ALA A 279 5.93 -9.51 -11.82
N GLU A 280 6.33 -8.30 -11.41
CA GLU A 280 5.85 -7.64 -10.20
C GLU A 280 4.35 -7.31 -10.26
N ARG A 281 3.78 -7.00 -11.45
CA ARG A 281 2.32 -6.80 -11.59
C ARG A 281 1.53 -8.07 -11.28
N TRP A 282 2.05 -9.24 -11.68
CA TRP A 282 1.45 -10.52 -11.30
C TRP A 282 1.56 -10.78 -9.80
N ARG A 283 2.72 -10.51 -9.19
CA ARG A 283 2.91 -10.64 -7.75
C ARG A 283 1.95 -9.74 -6.96
N GLN A 284 1.76 -8.49 -7.39
CA GLN A 284 0.81 -7.57 -6.76
C GLN A 284 -0.63 -8.09 -6.78
N LEU A 285 -1.02 -8.80 -7.86
CA LEU A 285 -2.32 -9.45 -7.93
C LEU A 285 -2.44 -10.59 -6.90
N LEU A 286 -1.38 -11.41 -6.74
CA LEU A 286 -1.33 -12.47 -5.72
C LEU A 286 -1.46 -11.95 -4.30
N LEU A 287 -0.80 -10.83 -4.00
CA LEU A 287 -0.76 -10.24 -2.66
C LEU A 287 -2.02 -9.44 -2.31
N PHE A 288 -2.84 -9.13 -3.30
CA PHE A 288 -4.02 -8.29 -3.12
C PHE A 288 -5.07 -8.92 -2.18
N LEU A 289 -5.44 -10.19 -2.38
CA LEU A 289 -6.46 -10.84 -1.56
C LEU A 289 -6.07 -10.93 -0.08
N PRO A 290 -4.88 -11.42 0.29
CA PRO A 290 -4.44 -11.42 1.70
C PRO A 290 -4.42 -10.03 2.32
N ALA A 291 -3.96 -9.01 1.56
CA ALA A 291 -3.94 -7.64 2.05
C ALA A 291 -5.34 -7.08 2.33
N SER A 292 -6.34 -7.49 1.56
CA SER A 292 -7.73 -7.03 1.73
C SER A 292 -8.40 -7.57 3.00
N PHE A 293 -8.03 -8.77 3.45
CA PHE A 293 -8.57 -9.37 4.67
C PHE A 293 -7.84 -8.95 5.95
N SER A 294 -6.59 -8.49 5.83
CA SER A 294 -5.73 -8.14 6.97
C SER A 294 -6.37 -7.19 8.00
N PRO A 295 -7.04 -6.07 7.62
CA PRO A 295 -7.63 -5.15 8.59
C PRO A 295 -8.78 -5.77 9.38
N VAL A 296 -9.60 -6.60 8.75
CA VAL A 296 -10.74 -7.28 9.39
C VAL A 296 -10.24 -8.23 10.48
N ILE A 297 -9.21 -8.96 10.17
CA ILE A 297 -8.63 -9.95 11.06
C ILE A 297 -7.89 -9.28 12.22
N LEU A 298 -7.22 -8.16 11.98
CA LEU A 298 -6.58 -7.38 13.03
C LEU A 298 -7.60 -6.88 14.06
N THR A 299 -8.77 -6.41 13.62
CA THR A 299 -9.84 -5.98 14.55
C THR A 299 -10.40 -7.14 15.36
N MET A 300 -10.60 -8.31 14.75
CA MET A 300 -11.05 -9.52 15.46
C MET A 300 -10.01 -10.03 16.46
N LEU A 301 -8.72 -10.01 16.11
CA LEU A 301 -7.64 -10.39 17.03
C LEU A 301 -7.50 -9.41 18.20
N SER A 302 -7.67 -8.11 17.96
CA SER A 302 -7.58 -7.11 19.02
C SER A 302 -8.76 -7.18 19.99
N SER A 303 -9.98 -7.51 19.53
CA SER A 303 -11.13 -7.71 20.41
C SER A 303 -10.98 -8.93 21.32
N LEU A 304 -10.35 -10.01 20.84
CA LEU A 304 -10.07 -11.20 21.65
C LEU A 304 -8.95 -11.00 22.67
N HIS A 305 -8.07 -10.02 22.46
CA HIS A 305 -7.04 -9.69 23.47
C HIS A 305 -7.65 -9.20 24.79
N GLY A 306 -8.87 -8.61 24.73
CA GLY A 306 -9.63 -8.18 25.91
C GLY A 306 -10.35 -9.31 26.67
N THR A 307 -10.51 -10.51 26.09
CA THR A 307 -11.34 -11.58 26.65
C THR A 307 -10.56 -12.64 27.44
N ASN A 308 -9.24 -12.55 27.59
CA ASN A 308 -8.36 -13.48 28.30
C ASN A 308 -8.52 -14.98 27.89
N ASP A 309 -8.93 -15.27 26.64
CA ASP A 309 -8.98 -16.64 26.12
C ASP A 309 -7.83 -16.90 25.12
N PRO A 310 -6.70 -17.48 25.58
CA PRO A 310 -5.55 -17.76 24.72
C PRO A 310 -5.84 -18.84 23.66
N SER A 311 -6.84 -19.69 23.90
CA SER A 311 -7.18 -20.79 23.00
C SER A 311 -7.94 -20.28 21.78
N ALA A 312 -8.90 -19.40 21.98
CA ALA A 312 -9.63 -18.71 20.92
C ALA A 312 -8.69 -17.84 20.05
N TYR A 313 -7.77 -17.11 20.69
CA TYR A 313 -6.75 -16.34 19.96
C TYR A 313 -5.88 -17.21 19.07
N ARG A 314 -5.34 -18.34 19.58
CA ARG A 314 -4.50 -19.26 18.79
C ARG A 314 -5.28 -19.88 17.63
N ARG A 315 -6.52 -20.29 17.86
CA ARG A 315 -7.39 -20.86 16.82
C ARG A 315 -7.68 -19.86 15.71
N LEU A 316 -8.06 -18.63 16.06
CA LEU A 316 -8.36 -17.58 15.10
C LEU A 316 -7.10 -17.19 14.31
N PHE A 317 -5.97 -17.04 14.99
CA PHE A 317 -4.69 -16.76 14.33
C PHE A 317 -4.28 -17.89 13.39
N GLY A 318 -4.36 -19.15 13.82
CA GLY A 318 -4.05 -20.30 12.97
C GLY A 318 -4.95 -20.38 11.73
N LEU A 319 -6.26 -20.13 11.90
CA LEU A 319 -7.20 -20.08 10.79
C LEU A 319 -6.85 -18.93 9.80
N ASN A 320 -6.56 -17.72 10.32
CA ASN A 320 -6.14 -16.60 9.49
C ASN A 320 -4.87 -16.92 8.70
N LEU A 321 -3.87 -17.49 9.37
CA LEU A 321 -2.62 -17.88 8.73
C LEU A 321 -2.88 -18.92 7.64
N ALA A 322 -3.66 -19.96 7.93
CA ALA A 322 -4.00 -21.01 6.97
C ALA A 322 -4.76 -20.46 5.75
N VAL A 323 -5.77 -19.63 5.98
CA VAL A 323 -6.55 -19.00 4.90
C VAL A 323 -5.68 -18.06 4.06
N SER A 324 -4.89 -17.21 4.68
CA SER A 324 -4.02 -16.26 3.97
C SER A 324 -2.94 -16.99 3.15
N LEU A 325 -2.37 -18.06 3.68
CA LEU A 325 -1.42 -18.91 2.95
C LEU A 325 -2.11 -19.66 1.80
N ALA A 326 -3.27 -20.24 2.01
CA ALA A 326 -4.01 -20.94 0.96
C ALA A 326 -4.34 -19.99 -0.20
N VAL A 327 -4.82 -18.77 0.11
CA VAL A 327 -5.19 -17.74 -0.86
C VAL A 327 -3.98 -17.24 -1.65
N VAL A 328 -2.75 -17.36 -1.14
CA VAL A 328 -1.53 -16.99 -1.89
C VAL A 328 -0.92 -18.19 -2.58
N VAL A 329 -0.76 -19.33 -1.89
CA VAL A 329 -0.05 -20.50 -2.43
C VAL A 329 -0.77 -21.08 -3.64
N VAL A 330 -2.11 -21.24 -3.56
CA VAL A 330 -2.87 -21.86 -4.66
C VAL A 330 -2.78 -21.05 -5.96
N PRO A 331 -3.06 -19.73 -5.99
CA PRO A 331 -2.88 -18.96 -7.21
C PRO A 331 -1.40 -18.82 -7.62
N SER A 332 -0.45 -18.80 -6.67
CA SER A 332 0.99 -18.76 -7.00
C SER A 332 1.40 -20.01 -7.78
N ILE A 333 0.95 -21.19 -7.39
CA ILE A 333 1.19 -22.42 -8.14
C ILE A 333 0.59 -22.30 -9.55
N GLY A 334 -0.64 -21.79 -9.69
CA GLY A 334 -1.27 -21.57 -11.00
C GLY A 334 -0.43 -20.62 -11.89
N ILE A 335 0.04 -19.50 -11.34
CA ILE A 335 0.88 -18.55 -12.09
C ILE A 335 2.25 -19.18 -12.43
N ILE A 336 2.86 -19.95 -11.53
CA ILE A 336 4.14 -20.63 -11.79
C ILE A 336 4.00 -21.62 -12.95
N LEU A 337 2.91 -22.41 -12.99
CA LEU A 337 2.64 -23.36 -14.07
C LEU A 337 2.42 -22.66 -15.42
N CYS A 338 1.79 -21.49 -15.41
CA CYS A 338 1.49 -20.69 -16.59
C CYS A 338 2.47 -19.55 -16.81
N ALA A 339 3.66 -19.53 -16.15
CA ALA A 339 4.53 -18.37 -16.11
C ALA A 339 4.97 -17.85 -17.48
N SER A 340 5.28 -18.74 -18.42
CA SER A 340 5.63 -18.36 -19.79
C SER A 340 4.48 -17.67 -20.52
N SER A 341 3.26 -18.20 -20.39
CA SER A 341 2.08 -17.61 -21.00
C SER A 341 1.70 -16.29 -20.34
N ALA A 342 1.80 -16.21 -19.00
CA ALA A 342 1.53 -15.00 -18.24
C ALA A 342 2.49 -13.85 -18.62
N MET A 343 3.78 -14.12 -18.74
CA MET A 343 4.75 -13.14 -19.25
C MET A 343 4.51 -12.80 -20.72
N GLY A 344 4.18 -13.78 -21.56
CA GLY A 344 3.83 -13.58 -22.96
C GLY A 344 2.61 -12.69 -23.21
N LEU A 345 1.74 -12.46 -22.19
CA LEU A 345 0.67 -11.46 -22.29
C LEU A 345 1.21 -10.05 -22.47
N PHE A 346 2.38 -9.73 -21.92
CA PHE A 346 3.04 -8.43 -22.08
C PHE A 346 3.75 -8.29 -23.44
N GLY A 347 4.00 -9.39 -24.14
CA GLY A 347 4.71 -9.46 -25.41
C GLY A 347 5.71 -10.62 -25.44
N ASP A 348 6.15 -11.02 -26.63
CA ASP A 348 7.07 -12.16 -26.76
C ASP A 348 8.41 -11.91 -26.10
N GLU A 349 8.91 -10.66 -26.10
CA GLU A 349 10.15 -10.23 -25.46
C GLU A 349 10.15 -10.44 -23.92
N TYR A 350 8.99 -10.59 -23.30
CA TYR A 350 8.88 -10.82 -21.86
C TYR A 350 8.92 -12.30 -21.48
N ARG A 351 8.84 -13.22 -22.43
CA ARG A 351 8.81 -14.69 -22.16
C ARG A 351 10.04 -15.18 -21.42
N ASP A 352 11.20 -14.58 -21.69
CA ASP A 352 12.46 -14.89 -21.01
C ASP A 352 12.41 -14.57 -19.51
N GLY A 353 11.51 -13.67 -19.09
CA GLY A 353 11.24 -13.36 -17.69
C GLY A 353 10.44 -14.42 -16.91
N ARG A 354 10.19 -15.61 -17.50
CA ARG A 354 9.51 -16.71 -16.82
C ARG A 354 10.10 -17.01 -15.44
N MET A 355 11.42 -17.09 -15.34
CA MET A 355 12.10 -17.44 -14.09
C MET A 355 11.95 -16.34 -13.03
N THR A 356 12.00 -15.07 -13.44
CA THR A 356 11.73 -13.91 -12.58
C THR A 356 10.32 -13.95 -11.99
N LEU A 357 9.32 -14.29 -12.81
CA LEU A 357 7.94 -14.46 -12.34
C LEU A 357 7.80 -15.64 -11.37
N VAL A 358 8.46 -16.77 -11.63
CA VAL A 358 8.47 -17.94 -10.72
C VAL A 358 9.05 -17.55 -9.35
N ILE A 359 10.20 -16.88 -9.33
CA ILE A 359 10.88 -16.45 -8.10
C ILE A 359 10.02 -15.44 -7.33
N LEU A 360 9.45 -14.45 -8.02
CA LEU A 360 8.57 -13.45 -7.40
C LEU A 360 7.27 -14.07 -6.87
N SER A 361 6.69 -15.03 -7.60
CA SER A 361 5.50 -15.75 -7.12
C SER A 361 5.81 -16.56 -5.86
N ALA A 362 6.96 -17.23 -5.81
CA ALA A 362 7.43 -17.93 -4.60
C ALA A 362 7.68 -16.95 -3.44
N SER A 363 8.21 -15.75 -3.72
CA SER A 363 8.45 -14.71 -2.71
C SER A 363 7.17 -14.18 -2.08
N SER A 364 6.00 -14.37 -2.71
CA SER A 364 4.71 -13.93 -2.18
C SER A 364 4.37 -14.60 -0.83
N VAL A 365 4.83 -15.82 -0.61
CA VAL A 365 4.62 -16.56 0.65
C VAL A 365 5.32 -15.88 1.83
N PRO A 366 6.65 -15.67 1.82
CA PRO A 366 7.32 -14.95 2.91
C PRO A 366 6.85 -13.49 3.04
N VAL A 367 6.40 -12.82 1.97
CA VAL A 367 5.79 -11.47 2.06
C VAL A 367 4.54 -11.50 2.90
N VAL A 368 3.63 -12.45 2.66
CA VAL A 368 2.39 -12.59 3.45
C VAL A 368 2.70 -12.93 4.91
N LEU A 369 3.65 -13.83 5.16
CA LEU A 369 4.10 -14.14 6.52
C LEU A 369 4.63 -12.89 7.24
N ASN A 370 5.47 -12.09 6.58
CA ASN A 370 5.97 -10.83 7.11
C ASN A 370 4.85 -9.85 7.48
N ASN A 371 3.84 -9.71 6.61
CA ASN A 371 2.71 -8.82 6.87
C ASN A 371 1.86 -9.30 8.06
N LEU A 372 1.52 -10.58 8.11
CA LEU A 372 0.69 -11.15 9.18
C LEU A 372 1.40 -11.12 10.54
N LEU A 373 2.65 -11.59 10.60
CA LEU A 373 3.42 -11.61 11.85
C LEU A 373 3.78 -10.18 12.30
N GLY A 374 4.07 -9.29 11.35
CA GLY A 374 4.32 -7.88 11.64
C GLY A 374 3.13 -7.18 12.28
N GLN A 375 1.90 -7.49 11.85
CA GLN A 375 0.68 -6.96 12.47
C GLN A 375 0.51 -7.42 13.93
N ILE A 376 0.94 -8.63 14.28
CA ILE A 376 0.92 -9.12 15.66
C ILE A 376 1.84 -8.28 16.55
N LEU A 377 3.06 -7.96 16.08
CA LEU A 377 3.97 -7.11 16.84
C LEU A 377 3.36 -5.73 17.09
N VAL A 378 2.76 -5.13 16.05
CA VAL A 378 2.11 -3.83 16.15
C VAL A 378 0.91 -3.87 17.10
N SER A 379 0.06 -4.91 17.03
CA SER A 379 -1.11 -5.06 17.92
C SER A 379 -0.74 -5.22 19.39
N LYS A 380 0.46 -5.75 19.66
CA LYS A 380 1.03 -5.89 21.00
C LYS A 380 1.82 -4.67 21.47
N GLY A 381 1.85 -3.59 20.69
CA GLY A 381 2.59 -2.36 21.02
C GLY A 381 4.09 -2.45 20.79
N ALA A 382 4.62 -3.53 20.22
CA ALA A 382 6.04 -3.72 19.94
C ALA A 382 6.49 -3.00 18.65
N ILE A 383 6.17 -1.71 18.53
CA ILE A 383 6.44 -0.89 17.34
C ILE A 383 7.94 -0.81 17.04
N MET A 384 8.78 -0.69 18.07
CA MET A 384 10.24 -0.66 17.90
C MET A 384 10.78 -1.98 17.36
N GLY A 385 10.25 -3.12 17.81
CA GLY A 385 10.61 -4.43 17.27
C GLY A 385 10.26 -4.56 15.79
N ARG A 386 9.08 -4.04 15.39
CA ARG A 386 8.68 -3.98 13.98
C ARG A 386 9.66 -3.11 13.17
N PHE A 387 10.03 -1.94 13.66
CA PHE A 387 10.97 -1.05 12.98
C PHE A 387 12.34 -1.71 12.76
N VAL A 388 12.90 -2.40 13.77
CA VAL A 388 14.18 -3.11 13.64
C VAL A 388 14.10 -4.18 12.54
N LEU A 389 12.98 -4.89 12.41
CA LEU A 389 12.78 -5.89 11.38
C LEU A 389 12.60 -5.27 9.98
N ASP A 390 11.98 -4.11 9.87
CA ASP A 390 11.89 -3.38 8.60
C ASP A 390 13.27 -2.84 8.18
N VAL A 391 14.12 -2.42 9.11
CA VAL A 391 15.53 -2.05 8.84
C VAL A 391 16.33 -3.28 8.41
N LEU A 392 16.14 -4.43 9.08
CA LEU A 392 16.76 -5.69 8.67
C LEU A 392 16.35 -6.09 7.23
N LEU A 393 15.05 -6.01 6.93
CA LEU A 393 14.54 -6.25 5.58
C LEU A 393 15.23 -5.35 4.54
N ALA A 394 15.30 -4.05 4.84
CA ALA A 394 15.93 -3.06 3.96
C ALA A 394 17.43 -3.36 3.76
N ALA A 395 18.16 -3.69 4.82
CA ALA A 395 19.57 -4.01 4.76
C ALA A 395 19.84 -5.30 3.96
N VAL A 396 19.10 -6.37 4.24
CA VAL A 396 19.24 -7.64 3.51
C VAL A 396 18.89 -7.44 2.03
N LEU A 397 17.80 -6.71 1.73
CA LEU A 397 17.40 -6.41 0.36
C LEU A 397 18.48 -5.61 -0.39
N ALA A 398 19.05 -4.59 0.23
CA ALA A 398 20.10 -3.76 -0.38
C ALA A 398 21.38 -4.59 -0.65
N ILE A 399 21.82 -5.38 0.32
CA ILE A 399 23.00 -6.23 0.20
C ILE A 399 22.81 -7.30 -0.88
N THR A 400 21.69 -8.05 -0.82
CA THR A 400 21.43 -9.13 -1.80
C THR A 400 21.23 -8.56 -3.20
N SER A 401 20.58 -7.42 -3.34
CA SER A 401 20.42 -6.74 -4.63
C SER A 401 21.78 -6.31 -5.20
N TRP A 402 22.64 -5.69 -4.37
CA TRP A 402 23.98 -5.30 -4.79
C TRP A 402 24.83 -6.48 -5.28
N LEU A 403 24.72 -7.63 -4.62
CA LEU A 403 25.51 -8.84 -4.95
C LEU A 403 24.92 -9.63 -6.12
N LEU A 404 23.60 -9.77 -6.21
CA LEU A 404 22.97 -10.70 -7.16
C LEU A 404 22.57 -10.04 -8.48
N ILE A 405 22.23 -8.76 -8.49
CA ILE A 405 21.80 -8.06 -9.71
C ILE A 405 22.90 -8.04 -10.78
N PRO A 406 24.18 -7.76 -10.48
CA PRO A 406 25.22 -7.77 -11.50
C PRO A 406 25.41 -9.14 -12.18
N ILE A 407 25.07 -10.23 -11.50
CA ILE A 407 25.24 -11.61 -11.98
C ILE A 407 23.97 -12.09 -12.71
N TYR A 408 22.78 -11.86 -12.12
CA TYR A 408 21.52 -12.46 -12.56
C TYR A 408 20.48 -11.44 -13.04
N ARG A 409 20.81 -10.14 -13.09
CA ARG A 409 19.94 -9.04 -13.55
C ARG A 409 18.56 -9.06 -12.86
N ASP A 410 17.46 -9.14 -13.63
CA ASP A 410 16.07 -9.19 -13.15
C ASP A 410 15.80 -10.38 -12.21
N GLN A 411 16.37 -11.55 -12.50
CA GLN A 411 16.31 -12.72 -11.61
C GLN A 411 17.05 -12.45 -10.30
N GLY A 412 18.19 -11.75 -10.36
CA GLY A 412 18.97 -11.35 -9.17
C GLY A 412 18.16 -10.43 -8.25
N MET A 413 17.42 -9.50 -8.82
CA MET A 413 16.52 -8.65 -8.07
C MET A 413 15.34 -9.43 -7.44
N ALA A 414 14.77 -10.39 -8.17
CA ALA A 414 13.73 -11.27 -7.66
C ALA A 414 14.24 -12.18 -6.54
N LEU A 415 15.44 -12.74 -6.66
CA LEU A 415 16.11 -13.52 -5.62
C LEU A 415 16.41 -12.67 -4.38
N GLY A 416 16.89 -11.44 -4.57
CA GLY A 416 17.12 -10.49 -3.48
C GLY A 416 15.86 -10.25 -2.66
N ASN A 417 14.72 -10.04 -3.34
CA ASN A 417 13.41 -9.93 -2.70
C ASN A 417 13.06 -11.22 -1.93
N LEU A 418 13.18 -12.39 -2.55
CA LEU A 418 12.86 -13.66 -1.91
C LEU A 418 13.68 -13.87 -0.64
N ILE A 419 15.00 -13.68 -0.71
CA ILE A 419 15.92 -13.85 0.42
C ILE A 419 15.59 -12.85 1.54
N ALA A 420 15.42 -11.57 1.20
CA ALA A 420 15.14 -10.53 2.20
C ALA A 420 13.85 -10.81 2.98
N PHE A 421 12.78 -11.15 2.27
CA PHE A 421 11.50 -11.49 2.92
C PHE A 421 11.54 -12.83 3.66
N ALA A 422 12.29 -13.82 3.18
CA ALA A 422 12.45 -15.10 3.88
C ALA A 422 13.25 -14.94 5.18
N VAL A 423 14.35 -14.20 5.17
CA VAL A 423 15.16 -13.91 6.36
C VAL A 423 14.35 -13.17 7.42
N THR A 424 13.61 -12.13 7.01
CA THR A 424 12.79 -11.37 7.96
C THR A 424 11.56 -12.16 8.45
N ALA A 425 10.96 -13.02 7.62
CA ALA A 425 9.89 -13.91 8.05
C ALA A 425 10.38 -14.92 9.11
N THR A 426 11.57 -15.49 8.92
CA THR A 426 12.17 -16.42 9.93
C THR A 426 12.50 -15.69 11.23
N ALA A 427 13.04 -14.47 11.16
CA ALA A 427 13.28 -13.63 12.35
C ALA A 427 11.97 -13.30 13.08
N LEU A 428 10.90 -12.97 12.35
CA LEU A 428 9.57 -12.70 12.91
C LEU A 428 8.96 -13.95 13.58
N ILE A 429 9.10 -15.11 12.98
CA ILE A 429 8.66 -16.37 13.59
C ILE A 429 9.39 -16.62 14.91
N ALA A 430 10.72 -16.48 14.92
CA ALA A 430 11.53 -16.65 16.12
C ALA A 430 11.11 -15.69 17.25
N THR A 431 10.98 -14.40 16.95
CA THR A 431 10.56 -13.40 17.94
C THR A 431 9.14 -13.63 18.45
N THR A 432 8.23 -14.09 17.59
CA THR A 432 6.83 -14.39 17.98
C THR A 432 6.77 -15.63 18.90
N ILE A 433 7.56 -16.66 18.64
CA ILE A 433 7.65 -17.86 19.47
C ILE A 433 8.22 -17.54 20.85
N ASP A 434 9.32 -16.78 20.92
CA ASP A 434 9.94 -16.36 22.19
C ASP A 434 8.98 -15.51 23.02
N PHE A 435 8.25 -14.61 22.38
CA PHE A 435 7.24 -13.81 23.07
C PHE A 435 6.10 -14.66 23.63
N MET A 436 5.63 -15.68 22.90
CA MET A 436 4.59 -16.57 23.39
C MET A 436 5.05 -17.46 24.56
N LYS A 437 6.32 -17.86 24.58
CA LYS A 437 6.91 -18.62 25.70
C LYS A 437 7.06 -17.79 26.97
N THR A 438 7.51 -16.54 26.85
CA THR A 438 7.77 -15.65 28.00
C THR A 438 6.47 -15.23 28.70
N HIS A 439 5.41 -14.92 27.95
CA HIS A 439 4.13 -14.53 28.53
C HIS A 439 3.30 -15.73 29.04
N GLY A 440 3.45 -16.93 28.44
CA GLY A 440 2.87 -18.14 28.96
C GLY A 440 3.43 -18.57 30.33
N ASN A 441 4.67 -18.21 30.63
CA ASN A 441 5.32 -18.48 31.92
C ASN A 441 4.97 -17.44 33.00
N GLN A 442 4.66 -16.20 32.64
CA GLN A 442 4.22 -15.18 33.63
C GLN A 442 2.82 -15.44 34.17
N GLN A 443 1.91 -16.03 33.37
CA GLN A 443 0.56 -16.43 33.83
C GLN A 443 0.54 -17.74 34.64
N ARG A 444 1.64 -18.49 34.69
CA ARG A 444 1.77 -19.71 35.50
C ARG A 444 2.47 -19.52 36.84
N ARG A 445 2.87 -18.29 37.17
CA ARG A 445 3.38 -17.99 38.54
C ARG A 445 2.17 -17.63 39.40
N PRO A 446 1.92 -18.40 40.48
CA PRO A 446 0.79 -18.21 41.40
C PRO A 446 0.89 -16.86 42.13
#